data_dee410d8e1f63149d67d453578d06935
#
_entry.id   dee410d8e1f63149d67d453578d06935
#
_cell.length_a   1.000
_cell.length_b   1.000
_cell.length_c   1.000
_cell.angle_alpha   90.00
_cell.angle_beta   90.00
_cell.angle_gamma   90.00
#
_symmetry.space_group_name_H-M   'P 1'
#
loop_
_entity.id
_entity.type
_entity.pdbx_description
1 polymer ?
#
loop_
_entity_poly.entity_id
_entity_poly.type
_entity_poly.pdbx_seq_one_letter_code
_entity_poly.pdbx_strand_id
1 'polypeptide(L)'
;ASGLAFDSRAVKPGVAFVAIVAERDGNDFVDAAASKGSPFAIVSRGRSSSALPCVEVEDTTAALALVGRALRDQLQTQALRQVVGITGSAGKTTTKNFVRAVLQSGFTSVYAAEASLNNDIGVPITIADAPDDVEALVIEMGMRGFHEIDRLCGIAAPTIGLVTNVGDAHGDRVGGPDGIATAKGELIAALPADGVAVLNADDDRVRAMASRTSARVITFGRSENADVRYEITEIDEDGRCTALFTFENQTASGTPMLPGEHMVINAASALAVGLACGMSLATAAKGIGREELETGRMCWLEAVNGLRILDDSYNANEHSMLAALQVIADLPVKTRFAVLGAMAEIFDSEAAHRRVADFAQANKITVIGLETDLYGTPAMSVEEALKELAFHHPHVVLVKGSRSSKTERVVHELI
;
A
#
# COMPACT_ATOMS: atom_id res chain seq x y z
N ALA A 1 28.86 -0.73 1.67
CA ALA A 1 27.83 0.29 1.92
C ALA A 1 26.84 -0.27 2.93
N SER A 2 26.30 0.58 3.79
CA SER A 2 25.28 0.20 4.78
C SER A 2 23.84 0.35 4.25
N GLY A 3 23.67 0.65 2.94
CA GLY A 3 22.40 0.83 2.26
C GLY A 3 22.60 1.52 0.92
N LEU A 4 21.50 1.75 0.20
CA LEU A 4 21.47 2.42 -1.10
C LEU A 4 20.51 3.63 -1.05
N ALA A 5 20.83 4.71 -1.74
CA ALA A 5 19.96 5.85 -1.93
C ALA A 5 19.96 6.33 -3.38
N PHE A 6 18.80 6.68 -3.92
CA PHE A 6 18.65 7.32 -5.24
C PHE A 6 18.36 8.83 -5.15
N ASP A 7 18.01 9.31 -3.95
CA ASP A 7 17.88 10.73 -3.66
C ASP A 7 19.12 11.21 -2.88
N SER A 8 19.88 12.13 -3.47
CA SER A 8 21.09 12.67 -2.82
C SER A 8 20.79 13.37 -1.48
N ARG A 9 19.54 13.81 -1.25
CA ARG A 9 19.10 14.42 0.01
C ARG A 9 18.99 13.39 1.14
N ALA A 10 18.70 12.13 0.80
CA ALA A 10 18.56 11.01 1.74
C ALA A 10 19.89 10.29 2.04
N VAL A 11 20.98 10.61 1.31
CA VAL A 11 22.31 10.03 1.56
C VAL A 11 22.77 10.36 2.98
N LYS A 12 23.28 9.34 3.66
CA LYS A 12 23.96 9.40 4.97
C LYS A 12 25.35 8.78 4.84
N PRO A 13 26.29 9.05 5.76
CA PRO A 13 27.60 8.38 5.76
C PRO A 13 27.47 6.86 5.69
N GLY A 14 28.17 6.23 4.75
CA GLY A 14 28.11 4.79 4.51
C GLY A 14 27.06 4.30 3.52
N VAL A 15 26.07 5.13 3.13
CA VAL A 15 25.05 4.80 2.13
C VAL A 15 25.57 5.12 0.73
N ALA A 16 25.56 4.14 -0.18
CA ALA A 16 25.99 4.35 -1.56
C ALA A 16 24.89 5.05 -2.39
N PHE A 17 25.30 5.92 -3.30
CA PHE A 17 24.39 6.65 -4.16
C PHE A 17 24.19 5.95 -5.51
N VAL A 18 22.95 5.87 -5.99
CA VAL A 18 22.60 5.35 -7.32
C VAL A 18 21.99 6.49 -8.13
N ALA A 19 22.69 6.92 -9.17
CA ALA A 19 22.32 8.04 -10.02
C ALA A 19 21.23 7.64 -11.04
N ILE A 20 19.97 7.58 -10.58
CA ILE A 20 18.84 7.22 -11.44
C ILE A 20 18.55 8.33 -12.45
N VAL A 21 18.41 7.97 -13.72
CA VAL A 21 18.01 8.88 -14.79
C VAL A 21 16.48 8.86 -14.90
N ALA A 22 15.86 9.99 -14.58
CA ALA A 22 14.41 10.20 -14.63
C ALA A 22 14.11 11.59 -15.24
N GLU A 23 13.06 12.31 -14.84
CA GLU A 23 12.82 13.72 -15.24
C GLU A 23 14.02 14.63 -14.92
N ARG A 24 14.73 14.31 -13.84
CA ARG A 24 16.02 14.91 -13.49
C ARG A 24 17.08 13.84 -13.60
N ASP A 25 18.25 14.20 -14.16
CA ASP A 25 19.38 13.28 -14.25
C ASP A 25 20.07 13.15 -12.89
N GLY A 26 19.99 11.96 -12.27
CA GLY A 26 20.63 11.66 -11.00
C GLY A 26 22.14 11.84 -11.01
N ASN A 27 22.78 11.73 -12.19
CA ASN A 27 24.23 11.94 -12.34
C ASN A 27 24.68 13.36 -11.98
N ASP A 28 23.79 14.35 -12.07
CA ASP A 28 24.09 15.74 -11.69
C ASP A 28 24.20 15.93 -10.16
N PHE A 29 23.83 14.93 -9.36
CA PHE A 29 23.82 14.99 -7.90
C PHE A 29 24.92 14.14 -7.23
N VAL A 30 25.86 13.60 -8.00
CA VAL A 30 26.93 12.74 -7.49
C VAL A 30 27.82 13.50 -6.49
N ASP A 31 28.21 14.75 -6.79
CA ASP A 31 29.00 15.58 -5.89
C ASP A 31 28.26 15.94 -4.60
N ALA A 32 26.94 16.14 -4.68
CA ALA A 32 26.09 16.36 -3.51
C ALA A 32 26.02 15.11 -2.62
N ALA A 33 25.98 13.92 -3.21
CA ALA A 33 26.03 12.66 -2.48
C ALA A 33 27.41 12.44 -1.83
N ALA A 34 28.49 12.78 -2.54
CA ALA A 34 29.85 12.74 -1.99
C ALA A 34 30.00 13.63 -0.76
N SER A 35 29.50 14.86 -0.81
CA SER A 35 29.53 15.82 0.30
C SER A 35 28.81 15.33 1.56
N LYS A 36 27.86 14.38 1.41
CA LYS A 36 27.12 13.74 2.50
C LYS A 36 27.74 12.42 2.98
N GLY A 37 28.92 12.06 2.47
CA GLY A 37 29.65 10.89 2.91
C GLY A 37 29.26 9.59 2.21
N SER A 38 28.71 9.64 1.00
CA SER A 38 28.54 8.45 0.18
C SER A 38 29.91 7.81 -0.11
N PRO A 39 30.09 6.50 0.12
CA PRO A 39 31.37 5.84 -0.10
C PRO A 39 31.69 5.62 -1.58
N PHE A 40 30.66 5.47 -2.41
CA PHE A 40 30.76 5.37 -3.88
C PHE A 40 29.42 5.70 -4.53
N ALA A 41 29.42 5.91 -5.85
CA ALA A 41 28.19 6.05 -6.64
C ALA A 41 28.17 5.03 -7.79
N ILE A 42 26.94 4.58 -8.14
CA ILE A 42 26.65 3.89 -9.41
C ILE A 42 26.14 4.97 -10.37
N VAL A 43 26.82 5.15 -11.48
CA VAL A 43 26.59 6.24 -12.44
C VAL A 43 26.47 5.72 -13.87
N SER A 44 25.84 6.50 -14.74
CA SER A 44 25.81 6.20 -16.16
C SER A 44 27.23 6.31 -16.77
N ARG A 45 27.49 5.55 -17.85
CA ARG A 45 28.76 5.56 -18.53
C ARG A 45 29.19 6.99 -18.92
N GLY A 46 30.44 7.33 -18.62
CA GLY A 46 31.03 8.66 -18.88
C GLY A 46 30.53 9.77 -17.95
N ARG A 47 29.86 9.43 -16.84
CA ARG A 47 29.34 10.39 -15.86
C ARG A 47 30.00 10.27 -14.47
N SER A 48 31.23 9.70 -14.45
CA SER A 48 32.02 9.63 -13.21
C SER A 48 32.39 11.03 -12.70
N SER A 49 32.39 11.18 -11.35
CA SER A 49 32.90 12.36 -10.67
C SER A 49 34.25 12.04 -10.02
N SER A 50 35.11 13.04 -9.86
CA SER A 50 36.31 12.93 -9.05
C SER A 50 36.10 13.06 -7.56
N ALA A 51 34.86 13.40 -7.13
CA ALA A 51 34.51 13.63 -5.72
C ALA A 51 34.41 12.32 -4.89
N LEU A 52 34.12 11.17 -5.56
CA LEU A 52 34.03 9.85 -4.91
C LEU A 52 34.27 8.74 -5.96
N PRO A 53 34.60 7.50 -5.53
CA PRO A 53 34.66 6.34 -6.41
C PRO A 53 33.34 6.12 -7.15
N CYS A 54 33.39 5.88 -8.47
CA CYS A 54 32.21 5.63 -9.28
C CYS A 54 32.28 4.26 -9.96
N VAL A 55 31.14 3.57 -10.02
CA VAL A 55 30.93 2.37 -10.82
C VAL A 55 30.10 2.78 -12.04
N GLU A 56 30.71 2.79 -13.21
CA GLU A 56 30.01 3.13 -14.46
C GLU A 56 29.26 1.95 -15.02
N VAL A 57 27.98 2.17 -15.36
CA VAL A 57 27.08 1.17 -15.93
C VAL A 57 26.31 1.75 -17.13
N GLU A 58 25.78 0.89 -18.00
CA GLU A 58 24.94 1.34 -19.11
C GLU A 58 23.59 1.88 -18.63
N ASP A 59 22.96 1.19 -17.67
CA ASP A 59 21.66 1.51 -17.10
C ASP A 59 21.73 1.38 -15.58
N THR A 60 21.58 2.50 -14.88
CA THR A 60 21.66 2.56 -13.41
C THR A 60 20.47 1.90 -12.73
N THR A 61 19.28 1.87 -13.38
CA THR A 61 18.09 1.17 -12.85
C THR A 61 18.28 -0.34 -12.97
N ALA A 62 18.78 -0.82 -14.11
CA ALA A 62 19.09 -2.23 -14.27
C ALA A 62 20.20 -2.69 -13.31
N ALA A 63 21.23 -1.87 -13.10
CA ALA A 63 22.27 -2.14 -12.13
C ALA A 63 21.73 -2.20 -10.69
N LEU A 64 20.84 -1.28 -10.31
CA LEU A 64 20.16 -1.29 -9.02
C LEU A 64 19.35 -2.59 -8.80
N ALA A 65 18.63 -3.05 -9.83
CA ALA A 65 17.90 -4.31 -9.78
C ALA A 65 18.83 -5.52 -9.55
N LEU A 66 19.98 -5.56 -10.22
CA LEU A 66 20.98 -6.63 -10.03
C LEU A 66 21.59 -6.59 -8.62
N VAL A 67 21.87 -5.40 -8.09
CA VAL A 67 22.38 -5.23 -6.72
C VAL A 67 21.32 -5.67 -5.71
N GLY A 68 20.05 -5.26 -5.88
CA GLY A 68 18.95 -5.69 -5.01
C GLY A 68 18.79 -7.21 -4.99
N ARG A 69 18.86 -7.86 -6.16
CA ARG A 69 18.82 -9.32 -6.26
C ARG A 69 19.99 -9.99 -5.53
N ALA A 70 21.22 -9.50 -5.74
CA ALA A 70 22.41 -10.06 -5.09
C ALA A 70 22.34 -9.91 -3.55
N LEU A 71 21.85 -8.77 -3.06
CA LEU A 71 21.63 -8.55 -1.63
C LEU A 71 20.57 -9.48 -1.06
N ARG A 72 19.45 -9.67 -1.77
CA ARG A 72 18.42 -10.64 -1.37
C ARG A 72 19.00 -12.06 -1.29
N ASP A 73 19.78 -12.49 -2.30
CA ASP A 73 20.43 -13.80 -2.29
C ASP A 73 21.40 -13.94 -1.10
N GLN A 74 22.14 -12.87 -0.77
CA GLN A 74 22.99 -12.82 0.42
C GLN A 74 22.17 -12.98 1.70
N LEU A 75 21.08 -12.25 1.89
CA LEU A 75 20.20 -12.37 3.06
C LEU A 75 19.65 -13.79 3.22
N GLN A 76 19.33 -14.49 2.10
CA GLN A 76 18.92 -15.89 2.14
C GLN A 76 20.00 -16.85 2.64
N THR A 77 21.28 -16.53 2.46
CA THR A 77 22.37 -17.32 3.06
C THR A 77 22.56 -17.09 4.56
N GLN A 78 21.95 -16.05 5.10
CA GLN A 78 22.03 -15.64 6.51
C GLN A 78 20.77 -16.08 7.28
N ALA A 79 19.76 -15.25 7.33
CA ALA A 79 18.57 -15.45 8.16
C ALA A 79 17.25 -15.42 7.40
N LEU A 80 17.20 -14.87 6.18
CA LEU A 80 15.97 -14.64 5.43
C LEU A 80 15.32 -15.97 5.02
N ARG A 81 14.13 -16.21 5.55
CA ARG A 81 13.33 -17.44 5.30
C ARG A 81 12.14 -17.20 4.42
N GLN A 82 11.53 -16.00 4.53
CA GLN A 82 10.30 -15.66 3.84
C GLN A 82 10.41 -14.31 3.11
N VAL A 83 9.97 -14.29 1.86
CA VAL A 83 9.76 -13.05 1.10
C VAL A 83 8.30 -12.98 0.69
N VAL A 84 7.57 -12.01 1.22
CA VAL A 84 6.16 -11.78 0.94
C VAL A 84 6.01 -10.67 -0.08
N GLY A 85 5.56 -10.99 -1.28
CA GLY A 85 5.16 -10.00 -2.30
C GLY A 85 3.68 -9.65 -2.14
N ILE A 86 3.35 -8.35 -2.16
CA ILE A 86 1.97 -7.86 -2.01
C ILE A 86 1.62 -6.97 -3.19
N THR A 87 0.54 -7.32 -3.91
CA THR A 87 -0.05 -6.46 -4.95
C THR A 87 -1.56 -6.34 -4.79
N GLY A 88 -2.15 -5.41 -5.53
CA GLY A 88 -3.58 -5.15 -5.56
C GLY A 88 -3.88 -3.75 -6.09
N SER A 89 -5.13 -3.47 -6.41
CA SER A 89 -5.56 -2.14 -6.86
C SER A 89 -5.64 -1.16 -5.69
N ALA A 90 -6.10 -1.61 -4.53
CA ALA A 90 -6.20 -0.84 -3.29
C ALA A 90 -5.65 -1.62 -2.09
N GLY A 91 -5.31 -0.91 -1.02
CA GLY A 91 -4.96 -1.49 0.28
C GLY A 91 -3.55 -2.07 0.40
N LYS A 92 -2.70 -2.04 -0.63
CA LYS A 92 -1.34 -2.65 -0.61
C LYS A 92 -0.50 -2.21 0.58
N THR A 93 -0.33 -0.92 0.78
CA THR A 93 0.52 -0.37 1.85
C THR A 93 -0.06 -0.66 3.24
N THR A 94 -1.37 -0.50 3.39
CA THR A 94 -2.05 -0.85 4.64
C THR A 94 -1.90 -2.36 4.93
N THR A 95 -2.13 -3.22 3.93
CA THR A 95 -1.91 -4.67 4.05
C THR A 95 -0.46 -5.01 4.38
N LYS A 96 0.53 -4.32 3.80
CA LYS A 96 1.96 -4.46 4.14
C LYS A 96 2.19 -4.26 5.65
N ASN A 97 1.57 -3.24 6.25
CA ASN A 97 1.68 -2.94 7.67
C ASN A 97 0.99 -4.01 8.53
N PHE A 98 -0.18 -4.50 8.13
CA PHE A 98 -0.84 -5.65 8.78
C PHE A 98 0.02 -6.92 8.71
N VAL A 99 0.55 -7.25 7.54
CA VAL A 99 1.43 -8.42 7.36
C VAL A 99 2.68 -8.30 8.22
N ARG A 100 3.32 -7.12 8.25
CA ARG A 100 4.47 -6.87 9.13
C ARG A 100 4.12 -7.11 10.59
N ALA A 101 3.02 -6.54 11.09
CA ALA A 101 2.59 -6.69 12.49
C ALA A 101 2.26 -8.15 12.84
N VAL A 102 1.58 -8.86 11.95
CA VAL A 102 1.28 -10.29 12.10
C VAL A 102 2.56 -11.10 12.17
N LEU A 103 3.48 -10.91 11.22
CA LEU A 103 4.74 -11.67 11.18
C LEU A 103 5.64 -11.37 12.40
N GLN A 104 5.67 -10.14 12.91
CA GLN A 104 6.38 -9.79 14.14
C GLN A 104 5.88 -10.54 15.39
N SER A 105 4.70 -11.17 15.32
CA SER A 105 4.20 -12.02 16.40
C SER A 105 4.83 -13.42 16.41
N GLY A 106 5.55 -13.81 15.36
CA GLY A 106 6.17 -15.14 15.22
C GLY A 106 7.61 -15.13 14.75
N PHE A 107 8.10 -14.04 14.15
CA PHE A 107 9.48 -13.85 13.70
C PHE A 107 10.18 -12.81 14.57
N THR A 108 11.49 -12.96 14.78
CA THR A 108 12.28 -12.04 15.58
C THR A 108 12.61 -10.77 14.81
N SER A 109 12.91 -10.90 13.50
CA SER A 109 13.28 -9.79 12.63
C SER A 109 12.41 -9.79 11.37
N VAL A 110 11.56 -8.77 11.24
CA VAL A 110 10.66 -8.57 10.08
C VAL A 110 10.88 -7.18 9.52
N TYR A 111 11.15 -7.08 8.23
CA TYR A 111 11.35 -5.80 7.57
C TYR A 111 10.33 -5.55 6.46
N ALA A 112 9.84 -4.33 6.42
CA ALA A 112 9.03 -3.75 5.34
C ALA A 112 9.40 -2.27 5.21
N ALA A 113 9.43 -1.73 4.01
CA ALA A 113 9.67 -0.30 3.81
C ALA A 113 8.60 0.56 4.48
N GLU A 114 9.00 1.68 5.09
CA GLU A 114 8.07 2.63 5.71
C GLU A 114 7.17 3.33 4.68
N ALA A 115 7.70 3.57 3.47
CA ALA A 115 6.97 4.22 2.37
C ALA A 115 6.46 3.19 1.34
N SER A 116 5.65 3.65 0.36
CA SER A 116 5.22 2.85 -0.79
C SER A 116 6.34 2.73 -1.83
N LEU A 117 7.43 2.02 -1.49
CA LEU A 117 8.57 1.71 -2.37
C LEU A 117 8.24 0.45 -3.19
N ASN A 118 7.39 0.58 -4.22
CA ASN A 118 6.72 -0.54 -4.88
C ASN A 118 7.03 -0.70 -6.39
N ASN A 119 8.12 -0.08 -6.86
CA ASN A 119 8.54 -0.07 -8.27
C ASN A 119 9.99 -0.54 -8.46
N ASP A 120 10.51 -0.47 -9.68
CA ASP A 120 11.86 -0.90 -10.09
C ASP A 120 13.00 -0.21 -9.30
N ILE A 121 12.74 0.92 -8.66
CA ILE A 121 13.69 1.61 -7.78
C ILE A 121 13.44 1.24 -6.30
N GLY A 122 12.18 1.24 -5.90
CA GLY A 122 11.79 1.07 -4.50
C GLY A 122 12.04 -0.35 -3.97
N VAL A 123 11.77 -1.37 -4.77
CA VAL A 123 11.96 -2.77 -4.35
C VAL A 123 13.44 -3.11 -4.05
N PRO A 124 14.41 -2.77 -4.93
CA PRO A 124 15.82 -2.98 -4.60
C PRO A 124 16.30 -2.18 -3.37
N ILE A 125 15.81 -0.95 -3.18
CA ILE A 125 16.13 -0.13 -2.00
C ILE A 125 15.58 -0.79 -0.74
N THR A 126 14.32 -1.27 -0.76
CA THR A 126 13.72 -2.00 0.37
C THR A 126 14.56 -3.20 0.76
N ILE A 127 15.10 -3.94 -0.21
CA ILE A 127 15.97 -5.10 0.06
C ILE A 127 17.31 -4.63 0.65
N ALA A 128 17.89 -3.55 0.11
CA ALA A 128 19.18 -3.03 0.57
C ALA A 128 19.14 -2.42 1.98
N ASP A 129 17.97 -1.93 2.42
CA ASP A 129 17.75 -1.35 3.74
C ASP A 129 17.35 -2.40 4.79
N ALA A 130 17.09 -3.64 4.37
CA ALA A 130 16.76 -4.73 5.29
C ALA A 130 17.97 -5.09 6.17
N PRO A 131 17.78 -5.33 7.48
CA PRO A 131 18.86 -5.75 8.37
C PRO A 131 19.39 -7.14 8.00
N ASP A 132 20.66 -7.40 8.28
CA ASP A 132 21.34 -8.67 7.95
C ASP A 132 20.69 -9.89 8.61
N ASP A 133 20.02 -9.70 9.76
CA ASP A 133 19.34 -10.75 10.53
C ASP A 133 17.85 -10.88 10.19
N VAL A 134 17.37 -10.22 9.10
CA VAL A 134 15.97 -10.27 8.69
C VAL A 134 15.55 -11.71 8.39
N GLU A 135 14.47 -12.17 9.04
CA GLU A 135 13.89 -13.50 8.84
C GLU A 135 12.72 -13.47 7.83
N ALA A 136 11.97 -12.36 7.79
CA ALA A 136 10.86 -12.16 6.86
C ALA A 136 10.90 -10.76 6.25
N LEU A 137 10.82 -10.69 4.92
CA LEU A 137 10.83 -9.46 4.14
C LEU A 137 9.48 -9.26 3.46
N VAL A 138 8.85 -8.10 3.67
CA VAL A 138 7.54 -7.76 3.11
C VAL A 138 7.70 -6.66 2.06
N ILE A 139 7.36 -6.98 0.81
CA ILE A 139 7.60 -6.12 -0.35
C ILE A 139 6.27 -5.78 -1.03
N GLU A 140 5.94 -4.50 -1.09
CA GLU A 140 4.85 -4.00 -1.91
C GLU A 140 5.27 -3.98 -3.39
N MET A 141 4.38 -4.45 -4.29
CA MET A 141 4.62 -4.51 -5.73
C MET A 141 3.50 -3.77 -6.47
N GLY A 142 3.83 -2.62 -7.03
CA GLY A 142 2.95 -1.82 -7.87
C GLY A 142 3.14 -2.11 -9.35
N MET A 143 2.17 -1.69 -10.17
CA MET A 143 2.28 -1.76 -11.62
C MET A 143 1.52 -0.61 -12.30
N ARG A 144 1.97 -0.23 -13.47
CA ARG A 144 1.31 0.65 -14.44
C ARG A 144 1.12 -0.03 -15.80
N GLY A 145 1.74 -1.20 -16.01
CA GLY A 145 1.72 -1.99 -17.23
C GLY A 145 1.99 -3.45 -17.00
N PHE A 146 1.91 -4.24 -18.07
CA PHE A 146 2.29 -5.66 -18.06
C PHE A 146 3.79 -5.84 -17.83
N HIS A 147 4.17 -6.99 -17.26
CA HIS A 147 5.55 -7.43 -16.97
C HIS A 147 6.30 -6.56 -15.95
N GLU A 148 5.63 -5.60 -15.31
CA GLU A 148 6.28 -4.82 -14.25
C GLU A 148 6.35 -5.61 -12.94
N ILE A 149 5.28 -6.30 -12.55
CA ILE A 149 5.31 -7.18 -11.37
C ILE A 149 6.23 -8.37 -11.59
N ASP A 150 6.26 -8.94 -12.78
CA ASP A 150 7.20 -10.04 -13.13
C ASP A 150 8.67 -9.60 -12.92
N ARG A 151 9.04 -8.39 -13.38
CA ARG A 151 10.39 -7.83 -13.12
C ARG A 151 10.67 -7.66 -11.62
N LEU A 152 9.70 -7.17 -10.84
CA LEU A 152 9.85 -7.03 -9.40
C LEU A 152 9.99 -8.40 -8.71
N CYS A 153 9.27 -9.42 -9.18
CA CYS A 153 9.44 -10.79 -8.72
C CYS A 153 10.83 -11.34 -9.06
N GLY A 154 11.38 -10.98 -10.23
CA GLY A 154 12.75 -11.33 -10.61
C GLY A 154 13.82 -10.75 -9.66
N ILE A 155 13.54 -9.62 -9.01
CA ILE A 155 14.42 -9.00 -8.01
C ILE A 155 14.20 -9.63 -6.63
N ALA A 156 12.96 -9.67 -6.18
CA ALA A 156 12.58 -10.04 -4.82
C ALA A 156 12.48 -11.55 -4.59
N ALA A 157 12.16 -12.35 -5.61
CA ALA A 157 11.86 -13.79 -5.58
C ALA A 157 10.92 -14.16 -4.41
N PRO A 158 9.65 -13.70 -4.43
CA PRO A 158 8.73 -13.95 -3.36
C PRO A 158 8.44 -15.45 -3.20
N THR A 159 8.44 -15.92 -1.94
CA THR A 159 7.98 -17.27 -1.55
C THR A 159 6.49 -17.28 -1.24
N ILE A 160 5.93 -16.10 -0.91
CA ILE A 160 4.50 -15.91 -0.66
C ILE A 160 4.04 -14.72 -1.52
N GLY A 161 2.96 -14.90 -2.27
CA GLY A 161 2.34 -13.86 -3.09
C GLY A 161 0.94 -13.55 -2.61
N LEU A 162 0.68 -12.31 -2.20
CA LEU A 162 -0.63 -11.84 -1.76
C LEU A 162 -1.22 -10.87 -2.79
N VAL A 163 -2.45 -11.17 -3.25
CA VAL A 163 -3.24 -10.25 -4.07
C VAL A 163 -4.48 -9.82 -3.30
N THR A 164 -4.60 -8.51 -3.02
CA THR A 164 -5.70 -7.97 -2.19
C THR A 164 -7.01 -7.85 -2.97
N ASN A 165 -6.99 -7.20 -4.13
CA ASN A 165 -8.17 -6.97 -4.98
C ASN A 165 -7.78 -6.56 -6.40
N VAL A 166 -8.73 -6.64 -7.32
CA VAL A 166 -8.67 -6.12 -8.68
C VAL A 166 -9.79 -5.10 -8.88
N GLY A 167 -9.44 -3.81 -8.85
CA GLY A 167 -10.33 -2.70 -9.16
C GLY A 167 -9.89 -2.01 -10.46
N ASP A 168 -10.41 -0.81 -10.73
CA ASP A 168 -10.21 -0.08 -12.00
C ASP A 168 -8.94 0.78 -12.06
N ALA A 169 -8.12 0.81 -11.00
CA ALA A 169 -6.90 1.62 -10.96
C ALA A 169 -5.89 1.17 -12.04
N HIS A 170 -5.38 2.12 -12.85
CA HIS A 170 -4.47 1.91 -13.98
C HIS A 170 -5.08 1.11 -15.15
N GLY A 171 -6.41 0.98 -15.22
CA GLY A 171 -7.10 0.23 -16.27
C GLY A 171 -6.92 0.80 -17.68
N ASP A 172 -6.67 2.10 -17.80
CA ASP A 172 -6.41 2.80 -19.05
C ASP A 172 -5.19 2.24 -19.82
N ARG A 173 -4.16 1.76 -19.12
CA ARG A 173 -2.91 1.26 -19.71
C ARG A 173 -2.89 -0.22 -20.03
N VAL A 174 -3.77 -1.00 -19.43
CA VAL A 174 -3.78 -2.47 -19.56
C VAL A 174 -5.10 -3.01 -20.10
N GLY A 175 -6.02 -2.14 -20.55
CA GLY A 175 -7.30 -2.56 -21.15
C GLY A 175 -8.38 -2.97 -20.14
N GLY A 176 -8.44 -2.29 -18.99
CA GLY A 176 -9.49 -2.46 -18.00
C GLY A 176 -9.22 -3.56 -16.96
N PRO A 177 -10.26 -3.96 -16.19
CA PRO A 177 -10.11 -4.85 -15.04
C PRO A 177 -9.47 -6.21 -15.34
N ASP A 178 -9.73 -6.79 -16.51
CA ASP A 178 -9.16 -8.09 -16.90
C ASP A 178 -7.67 -7.98 -17.22
N GLY A 179 -7.25 -6.85 -17.82
CA GLY A 179 -5.82 -6.54 -17.99
C GLY A 179 -5.12 -6.32 -16.65
N ILE A 180 -5.78 -5.61 -15.71
CA ILE A 180 -5.27 -5.43 -14.35
C ILE A 180 -5.11 -6.79 -13.64
N ALA A 181 -6.10 -7.68 -13.76
CA ALA A 181 -6.03 -9.04 -13.21
C ALA A 181 -4.88 -9.83 -13.83
N THR A 182 -4.64 -9.65 -15.13
CA THR A 182 -3.52 -10.31 -15.82
C THR A 182 -2.18 -9.82 -15.29
N ALA A 183 -1.98 -8.52 -15.19
CA ALA A 183 -0.73 -7.95 -14.70
C ALA A 183 -0.47 -8.27 -13.22
N LYS A 184 -1.49 -8.18 -12.34
CA LYS A 184 -1.33 -8.57 -10.93
C LYS A 184 -1.11 -10.06 -10.73
N GLY A 185 -1.70 -10.88 -11.60
CA GLY A 185 -1.49 -12.33 -11.61
C GLY A 185 -0.05 -12.76 -11.94
N GLU A 186 0.81 -11.85 -12.44
CA GLU A 186 2.24 -12.09 -12.62
C GLU A 186 2.93 -12.47 -11.30
N LEU A 187 2.52 -11.85 -10.16
CA LEU A 187 3.02 -12.23 -8.85
C LEU A 187 2.75 -13.71 -8.53
N ILE A 188 1.53 -14.16 -8.83
CA ILE A 188 1.10 -15.53 -8.53
C ILE A 188 1.78 -16.54 -9.47
N ALA A 189 1.96 -16.16 -10.74
CA ALA A 189 2.66 -16.99 -11.72
C ALA A 189 4.17 -17.14 -11.43
N ALA A 190 4.78 -16.15 -10.77
CA ALA A 190 6.19 -16.16 -10.42
C ALA A 190 6.53 -16.98 -9.16
N LEU A 191 5.53 -17.48 -8.42
CA LEU A 191 5.77 -18.25 -7.20
C LEU A 191 6.42 -19.61 -7.49
N PRO A 192 7.39 -20.03 -6.67
CA PRO A 192 7.94 -21.39 -6.75
C PRO A 192 6.88 -22.43 -6.36
N ALA A 193 7.07 -23.68 -6.77
CA ALA A 193 6.11 -24.76 -6.53
C ALA A 193 5.88 -25.06 -5.03
N ASP A 194 6.86 -24.79 -4.20
CA ASP A 194 6.82 -24.87 -2.73
C ASP A 194 6.39 -23.56 -2.05
N GLY A 195 6.06 -22.53 -2.84
CA GLY A 195 5.53 -21.25 -2.35
C GLY A 195 4.06 -21.30 -1.97
N VAL A 196 3.51 -20.14 -1.60
CA VAL A 196 2.09 -20.00 -1.23
C VAL A 196 1.47 -18.76 -1.90
N ALA A 197 0.35 -18.96 -2.58
CA ALA A 197 -0.49 -17.90 -3.09
C ALA A 197 -1.59 -17.57 -2.07
N VAL A 198 -1.70 -16.32 -1.65
CA VAL A 198 -2.74 -15.81 -0.73
C VAL A 198 -3.71 -14.95 -1.53
N LEU A 199 -4.95 -15.42 -1.70
CA LEU A 199 -5.92 -14.88 -2.65
C LEU A 199 -7.22 -14.48 -1.96
N ASN A 200 -7.76 -13.32 -2.34
CA ASN A 200 -9.07 -12.87 -1.89
C ASN A 200 -10.20 -13.71 -2.53
N ALA A 201 -10.94 -14.45 -1.70
CA ALA A 201 -12.05 -15.31 -2.15
C ALA A 201 -13.29 -14.51 -2.57
N ASP A 202 -13.41 -13.27 -2.09
CA ASP A 202 -14.56 -12.40 -2.37
C ASP A 202 -14.38 -11.61 -3.70
N ASP A 203 -13.21 -11.71 -4.33
CA ASP A 203 -12.91 -11.12 -5.65
C ASP A 203 -12.71 -12.24 -6.69
N ASP A 204 -13.66 -12.37 -7.61
CA ASP A 204 -13.65 -13.44 -8.62
C ASP A 204 -12.40 -13.43 -9.50
N ARG A 205 -11.87 -12.23 -9.84
CA ARG A 205 -10.64 -12.10 -10.64
C ARG A 205 -9.42 -12.53 -9.86
N VAL A 206 -9.36 -12.20 -8.57
CA VAL A 206 -8.27 -12.66 -7.70
C VAL A 206 -8.35 -14.17 -7.50
N ARG A 207 -9.54 -14.69 -7.20
CA ARG A 207 -9.76 -16.14 -7.04
C ARG A 207 -9.34 -16.94 -8.27
N ALA A 208 -9.64 -16.45 -9.47
CA ALA A 208 -9.27 -17.08 -10.73
C ALA A 208 -7.74 -17.19 -10.93
N MET A 209 -6.93 -16.39 -10.24
CA MET A 209 -5.47 -16.45 -10.32
C MET A 209 -4.90 -17.76 -9.74
N ALA A 210 -5.66 -18.51 -8.95
CA ALA A 210 -5.26 -19.82 -8.45
C ALA A 210 -4.79 -20.78 -9.56
N SER A 211 -5.36 -20.65 -10.76
CA SER A 211 -4.98 -21.47 -11.93
C SER A 211 -3.62 -21.11 -12.55
N ARG A 212 -2.98 -20.03 -12.11
CA ARG A 212 -1.71 -19.53 -12.67
C ARG A 212 -0.47 -20.08 -11.96
N THR A 213 -0.65 -20.87 -10.90
CA THR A 213 0.48 -21.37 -10.11
C THR A 213 0.30 -22.83 -9.74
N SER A 214 1.41 -23.51 -9.49
CA SER A 214 1.47 -24.83 -8.83
C SER A 214 1.72 -24.71 -7.32
N ALA A 215 1.92 -23.50 -6.80
CA ALA A 215 2.08 -23.25 -5.37
C ALA A 215 0.78 -23.55 -4.61
N ARG A 216 0.89 -23.80 -3.32
CA ARG A 216 -0.28 -23.95 -2.44
C ARG A 216 -1.08 -22.65 -2.41
N VAL A 217 -2.41 -22.75 -2.47
CA VAL A 217 -3.31 -21.60 -2.34
C VAL A 217 -3.92 -21.57 -0.95
N ILE A 218 -3.95 -20.40 -0.33
CA ILE A 218 -4.73 -20.07 0.87
C ILE A 218 -5.62 -18.89 0.50
N THR A 219 -6.92 -19.04 0.71
CA THR A 219 -7.89 -17.97 0.43
C THR A 219 -8.30 -17.26 1.70
N PHE A 220 -8.65 -15.96 1.58
CA PHE A 220 -9.21 -15.18 2.68
C PHE A 220 -10.44 -14.41 2.20
N GLY A 221 -11.36 -14.13 3.11
CA GLY A 221 -12.55 -13.35 2.78
C GLY A 221 -13.73 -13.62 3.71
N ARG A 222 -14.88 -13.11 3.30
CA ARG A 222 -16.17 -13.31 3.96
C ARG A 222 -16.91 -14.55 3.46
N SER A 223 -16.58 -14.96 2.24
CA SER A 223 -17.14 -16.14 1.57
C SER A 223 -17.01 -17.38 2.44
N GLU A 224 -18.05 -18.22 2.47
CA GLU A 224 -18.03 -19.51 3.16
C GLU A 224 -16.92 -20.46 2.64
N ASN A 225 -16.47 -20.24 1.44
CA ASN A 225 -15.41 -21.02 0.80
C ASN A 225 -14.00 -20.46 1.05
N ALA A 226 -13.86 -19.36 1.82
CA ALA A 226 -12.56 -18.85 2.20
C ALA A 226 -11.91 -19.72 3.28
N ASP A 227 -10.61 -20.03 3.13
CA ASP A 227 -9.85 -20.78 4.15
C ASP A 227 -9.72 -19.95 5.43
N VAL A 228 -9.36 -18.67 5.32
CA VAL A 228 -9.35 -17.70 6.42
C VAL A 228 -10.61 -16.84 6.29
N ARG A 229 -11.65 -17.23 7.01
CA ARG A 229 -12.91 -16.50 7.01
C ARG A 229 -12.98 -15.51 8.17
N TYR A 230 -13.65 -14.37 7.93
CA TYR A 230 -13.96 -13.42 8.99
C TYR A 230 -15.46 -13.12 9.10
N GLU A 231 -15.87 -12.77 10.31
CA GLU A 231 -17.21 -12.27 10.62
C GLU A 231 -17.06 -11.07 11.57
N ILE A 232 -17.69 -9.93 11.23
CA ILE A 232 -17.69 -8.76 12.10
C ILE A 232 -18.67 -9.01 13.24
N THR A 233 -18.19 -8.89 14.47
CA THR A 233 -18.97 -9.11 15.69
C THR A 233 -19.37 -7.83 16.38
N GLU A 234 -18.60 -6.74 16.18
CA GLU A 234 -18.85 -5.44 16.81
C GLU A 234 -18.24 -4.31 15.95
N ILE A 235 -18.89 -3.15 15.98
CA ILE A 235 -18.36 -1.90 15.41
C ILE A 235 -18.42 -0.85 16.53
N ASP A 236 -17.29 -0.24 16.86
CA ASP A 236 -17.22 0.78 17.90
C ASP A 236 -17.62 2.17 17.38
N GLU A 237 -17.63 3.17 18.28
CA GLU A 237 -18.00 4.56 17.98
C GLU A 237 -17.05 5.27 17.01
N ASP A 238 -15.83 4.73 16.82
CA ASP A 238 -14.85 5.18 15.85
C ASP A 238 -14.95 4.44 14.51
N GLY A 239 -15.88 3.50 14.37
CA GLY A 239 -16.06 2.68 13.18
C GLY A 239 -15.03 1.55 13.07
N ARG A 240 -14.26 1.25 14.13
CA ARG A 240 -13.36 0.09 14.12
C ARG A 240 -14.18 -1.19 14.30
N CYS A 241 -13.83 -2.18 13.50
CA CYS A 241 -14.57 -3.44 13.46
C CYS A 241 -13.83 -4.53 14.24
N THR A 242 -14.42 -5.06 15.29
CA THR A 242 -13.97 -6.32 15.90
C THR A 242 -14.47 -7.48 15.06
N ALA A 243 -13.59 -8.41 14.73
CA ALA A 243 -13.94 -9.57 13.95
C ALA A 243 -13.48 -10.88 14.58
N LEU A 244 -14.28 -11.92 14.34
CA LEU A 244 -13.93 -13.31 14.57
C LEU A 244 -13.33 -13.87 13.27
N PHE A 245 -12.09 -14.36 13.33
CA PHE A 245 -11.40 -15.03 12.25
C PHE A 245 -11.44 -16.53 12.48
N THR A 246 -11.70 -17.30 11.42
CA THR A 246 -11.77 -18.75 11.47
C THR A 246 -10.85 -19.33 10.41
N PHE A 247 -10.06 -20.32 10.79
CA PHE A 247 -9.25 -21.14 9.88
C PHE A 247 -9.30 -22.59 10.33
N GLU A 248 -9.79 -23.48 9.48
CA GLU A 248 -10.08 -24.87 9.87
C GLU A 248 -10.97 -24.92 11.13
N ASN A 249 -10.47 -25.57 12.19
CA ASN A 249 -11.17 -25.67 13.49
C ASN A 249 -10.69 -24.65 14.53
N GLN A 250 -9.90 -23.65 14.12
CA GLN A 250 -9.36 -22.60 15.01
C GLN A 250 -10.13 -21.31 14.83
N THR A 251 -10.29 -20.57 15.92
CA THR A 251 -10.85 -19.22 15.90
C THR A 251 -9.96 -18.27 16.68
N ALA A 252 -9.94 -17.01 16.25
CA ALA A 252 -9.27 -15.92 16.97
C ALA A 252 -10.06 -14.63 16.74
N SER A 253 -10.10 -13.75 17.73
CA SER A 253 -10.70 -12.41 17.59
C SER A 253 -9.61 -11.35 17.50
N GLY A 254 -9.92 -10.25 16.81
CA GLY A 254 -9.04 -9.10 16.70
C GLY A 254 -9.76 -7.85 16.21
N THR A 255 -9.25 -6.69 16.63
CA THR A 255 -9.78 -5.38 16.25
C THR A 255 -8.65 -4.58 15.60
N PRO A 256 -8.68 -4.32 14.27
CA PRO A 256 -7.78 -3.38 13.63
C PRO A 256 -7.79 -1.99 14.27
N MET A 257 -6.65 -1.29 14.25
CA MET A 257 -6.58 0.08 14.77
C MET A 257 -7.32 1.09 13.90
N LEU A 258 -7.40 0.82 12.60
CA LEU A 258 -8.05 1.69 11.62
C LEU A 258 -9.52 1.30 11.42
N PRO A 259 -10.40 2.28 11.14
CA PRO A 259 -11.85 2.04 10.99
C PRO A 259 -12.20 1.40 9.64
N GLY A 260 -13.29 0.66 9.63
CA GLY A 260 -13.95 0.12 8.47
C GLY A 260 -13.72 -1.37 8.21
N GLU A 261 -14.72 -2.01 7.58
CA GLU A 261 -14.67 -3.42 7.22
C GLU A 261 -13.48 -3.79 6.36
N HIS A 262 -13.04 -2.89 5.46
CA HIS A 262 -11.88 -3.12 4.60
C HIS A 262 -10.56 -3.29 5.37
N MET A 263 -10.49 -2.85 6.63
CA MET A 263 -9.36 -3.14 7.52
C MET A 263 -9.42 -4.58 8.04
N VAL A 264 -10.62 -5.11 8.24
CA VAL A 264 -10.81 -6.53 8.60
C VAL A 264 -10.39 -7.45 7.45
N ILE A 265 -10.70 -7.07 6.20
CA ILE A 265 -10.23 -7.80 5.01
C ILE A 265 -8.70 -7.81 4.94
N ASN A 266 -8.06 -6.66 5.18
CA ASN A 266 -6.60 -6.56 5.22
C ASN A 266 -6.01 -7.41 6.37
N ALA A 267 -6.65 -7.42 7.55
CA ALA A 267 -6.27 -8.27 8.67
C ALA A 267 -6.39 -9.76 8.33
N ALA A 268 -7.51 -10.19 7.70
CA ALA A 268 -7.70 -11.58 7.27
C ALA A 268 -6.62 -12.01 6.26
N SER A 269 -6.25 -11.13 5.32
CA SER A 269 -5.17 -11.39 4.36
C SER A 269 -3.80 -11.56 5.05
N ALA A 270 -3.53 -10.73 6.07
CA ALA A 270 -2.29 -10.82 6.84
C ALA A 270 -2.23 -12.10 7.69
N LEU A 271 -3.37 -12.51 8.28
CA LEU A 271 -3.48 -13.80 8.98
C LEU A 271 -3.20 -14.97 8.03
N ALA A 272 -3.74 -14.93 6.80
CA ALA A 272 -3.47 -15.94 5.78
C ALA A 272 -1.98 -16.01 5.43
N VAL A 273 -1.26 -14.86 5.37
CA VAL A 273 0.20 -14.82 5.21
C VAL A 273 0.90 -15.43 6.43
N GLY A 274 0.49 -15.11 7.66
CA GLY A 274 1.04 -15.71 8.89
C GLY A 274 0.91 -17.25 8.89
N LEU A 275 -0.26 -17.74 8.49
CA LEU A 275 -0.53 -19.19 8.33
C LEU A 275 0.33 -19.80 7.19
N ALA A 276 0.52 -19.07 6.09
CA ALA A 276 1.44 -19.47 5.02
C ALA A 276 2.87 -19.65 5.51
N CYS A 277 3.31 -18.81 6.46
CA CYS A 277 4.60 -18.90 7.14
C CYS A 277 4.66 -19.99 8.23
N GLY A 278 3.61 -20.79 8.43
CA GLY A 278 3.56 -21.86 9.42
C GLY A 278 3.21 -21.39 10.85
N MET A 279 2.76 -20.16 11.04
CA MET A 279 2.28 -19.67 12.33
C MET A 279 0.90 -20.30 12.66
N SER A 280 0.57 -20.47 13.95
CA SER A 280 -0.81 -20.75 14.33
C SER A 280 -1.69 -19.50 14.21
N LEU A 281 -3.00 -19.67 13.98
CA LEU A 281 -3.95 -18.55 13.92
C LEU A 281 -3.87 -17.69 15.21
N ALA A 282 -3.79 -18.33 16.37
CA ALA A 282 -3.68 -17.64 17.65
C ALA A 282 -2.41 -16.80 17.80
N THR A 283 -1.28 -17.23 17.21
CA THR A 283 -0.03 -16.45 17.19
C THR A 283 -0.14 -15.28 16.22
N ALA A 284 -0.62 -15.54 15.01
CA ALA A 284 -0.80 -14.53 13.98
C ALA A 284 -1.76 -13.40 14.43
N ALA A 285 -2.86 -13.75 15.07
CA ALA A 285 -3.88 -12.80 15.55
C ALA A 285 -3.34 -11.79 16.59
N LYS A 286 -2.24 -12.09 17.30
CA LYS A 286 -1.60 -11.13 18.23
C LYS A 286 -1.06 -9.89 17.53
N GLY A 287 -0.85 -9.94 16.21
CA GLY A 287 -0.41 -8.81 15.41
C GLY A 287 -1.54 -7.84 15.04
N ILE A 288 -2.81 -8.28 15.09
CA ILE A 288 -3.95 -7.41 14.80
C ILE A 288 -4.10 -6.39 15.94
N GLY A 289 -4.31 -5.13 15.60
CA GLY A 289 -4.33 -4.02 16.56
C GLY A 289 -2.94 -3.54 16.97
N ARG A 290 -1.89 -3.94 16.23
CA ARG A 290 -0.50 -3.49 16.42
C ARG A 290 0.13 -2.96 15.13
N GLU A 291 -0.67 -2.85 14.07
CA GLU A 291 -0.24 -2.31 12.79
C GLU A 291 0.17 -0.84 12.92
N GLU A 292 1.24 -0.47 12.23
CA GLU A 292 1.66 0.93 12.17
C GLU A 292 0.69 1.76 11.35
N LEU A 293 0.34 2.93 11.90
CA LEU A 293 -0.51 3.89 11.22
C LEU A 293 0.33 4.77 10.29
N GLU A 294 -0.15 4.98 9.08
CA GLU A 294 0.45 5.91 8.13
C GLU A 294 -0.44 7.15 7.99
N THR A 295 0.14 8.34 8.11
CA THR A 295 -0.56 9.62 7.89
C THR A 295 -1.27 9.63 6.54
N GLY A 296 -2.49 10.12 6.51
CA GLY A 296 -3.30 10.19 5.30
C GLY A 296 -3.93 8.85 4.88
N ARG A 297 -3.98 7.85 5.79
CA ARG A 297 -4.59 6.54 5.54
C ARG A 297 -5.55 6.16 6.65
N MET A 298 -6.81 6.61 6.51
CA MET A 298 -7.92 6.32 7.44
C MET A 298 -7.62 6.68 8.89
N CYS A 299 -6.77 7.67 9.15
CA CYS A 299 -6.42 8.10 10.50
C CYS A 299 -7.45 9.08 11.06
N TRP A 300 -7.92 8.83 12.28
CA TRP A 300 -8.70 9.81 13.02
C TRP A 300 -7.82 10.93 13.57
N LEU A 301 -8.25 12.17 13.31
CA LEU A 301 -7.69 13.40 13.86
C LEU A 301 -8.82 14.23 14.47
N GLU A 302 -8.47 15.15 15.37
CA GLU A 302 -9.40 16.07 15.98
C GLU A 302 -8.90 17.51 15.76
N ALA A 303 -9.75 18.35 15.19
CA ALA A 303 -9.47 19.76 15.03
C ALA A 303 -9.65 20.50 16.35
N VAL A 304 -9.06 21.71 16.46
CA VAL A 304 -9.12 22.57 17.67
C VAL A 304 -10.56 22.85 18.13
N ASN A 305 -11.52 22.88 17.21
CA ASN A 305 -12.94 23.14 17.48
C ASN A 305 -13.76 21.87 17.79
N GLY A 306 -13.09 20.70 17.95
CA GLY A 306 -13.75 19.42 18.23
C GLY A 306 -14.32 18.70 16.99
N LEU A 307 -14.07 19.18 15.78
CA LEU A 307 -14.42 18.50 14.53
C LEU A 307 -13.58 17.22 14.39
N ARG A 308 -14.24 16.08 14.21
CA ARG A 308 -13.56 14.80 13.93
C ARG A 308 -13.24 14.72 12.43
N ILE A 309 -11.97 14.48 12.12
CA ILE A 309 -11.45 14.37 10.75
C ILE A 309 -11.02 12.93 10.51
N LEU A 310 -11.59 12.29 9.49
CA LEU A 310 -11.06 11.04 8.96
C LEU A 310 -10.09 11.38 7.81
N ASP A 311 -8.79 11.36 8.11
CA ASP A 311 -7.74 11.65 7.14
C ASP A 311 -7.41 10.40 6.31
N ASP A 312 -7.84 10.41 5.05
CA ASP A 312 -7.49 9.41 4.03
C ASP A 312 -6.97 10.11 2.75
N SER A 313 -6.19 11.17 2.96
CA SER A 313 -5.75 12.13 1.93
C SER A 313 -4.60 11.64 1.05
N TYR A 314 -3.98 10.48 1.35
CA TYR A 314 -2.78 10.02 0.65
C TYR A 314 -3.03 9.69 -0.83
N ASN A 315 -4.10 8.94 -1.13
CA ASN A 315 -4.48 8.57 -2.50
C ASN A 315 -5.95 8.14 -2.57
N ALA A 316 -6.51 8.12 -3.79
CA ALA A 316 -7.89 7.74 -4.03
C ALA A 316 -8.07 6.99 -5.36
N ASN A 317 -8.91 5.96 -5.30
CA ASN A 317 -9.60 5.34 -6.41
C ASN A 317 -11.04 5.05 -5.98
N GLU A 318 -11.91 4.68 -6.91
CA GLU A 318 -13.34 4.48 -6.62
C GLU A 318 -13.60 3.54 -5.44
N HIS A 319 -12.98 2.36 -5.44
CA HIS A 319 -13.16 1.37 -4.37
C HIS A 319 -12.76 1.93 -3.00
N SER A 320 -11.63 2.61 -2.90
CA SER A 320 -11.17 3.20 -1.66
C SER A 320 -12.00 4.42 -1.22
N MET A 321 -12.56 5.19 -2.18
CA MET A 321 -13.50 6.29 -1.89
C MET A 321 -14.78 5.74 -1.25
N LEU A 322 -15.40 4.74 -1.86
CA LEU A 322 -16.62 4.12 -1.36
C LEU A 322 -16.41 3.50 0.02
N ALA A 323 -15.28 2.81 0.24
CA ALA A 323 -14.94 2.23 1.53
C ALA A 323 -14.78 3.30 2.63
N ALA A 324 -14.13 4.42 2.34
CA ALA A 324 -13.97 5.52 3.30
C ALA A 324 -15.31 6.25 3.59
N LEU A 325 -16.12 6.47 2.57
CA LEU A 325 -17.46 7.04 2.73
C LEU A 325 -18.37 6.13 3.55
N GLN A 326 -18.28 4.79 3.38
CA GLN A 326 -19.03 3.83 4.16
C GLN A 326 -18.72 3.97 5.66
N VAL A 327 -17.44 4.15 6.03
CA VAL A 327 -17.06 4.35 7.44
C VAL A 327 -17.82 5.53 8.06
N ILE A 328 -17.79 6.71 7.41
CA ILE A 328 -18.49 7.87 7.98
C ILE A 328 -20.02 7.76 7.85
N ALA A 329 -20.53 6.97 6.90
CA ALA A 329 -21.96 6.68 6.78
C ALA A 329 -22.47 5.87 7.98
N ASP A 330 -21.71 4.91 8.47
CA ASP A 330 -22.06 4.00 9.55
C ASP A 330 -21.94 4.63 10.95
N LEU A 331 -21.24 5.78 11.07
CA LEU A 331 -21.11 6.46 12.36
C LEU A 331 -22.46 6.97 12.88
N PRO A 332 -22.72 6.91 14.19
CA PRO A 332 -23.96 7.37 14.80
C PRO A 332 -23.97 8.91 14.99
N VAL A 333 -23.66 9.66 13.93
CA VAL A 333 -23.60 11.14 13.95
C VAL A 333 -24.64 11.77 13.02
N LYS A 334 -25.03 13.03 13.30
CA LYS A 334 -26.11 13.69 12.55
C LYS A 334 -25.65 14.31 11.23
N THR A 335 -24.47 14.90 11.21
CA THR A 335 -23.97 15.66 10.04
C THR A 335 -22.62 15.13 9.61
N ARG A 336 -22.52 14.74 8.33
CA ARG A 336 -21.35 14.15 7.70
C ARG A 336 -20.97 14.95 6.48
N PHE A 337 -19.70 15.31 6.39
CA PHE A 337 -19.13 15.96 5.22
C PHE A 337 -17.99 15.13 4.66
N ALA A 338 -17.76 15.28 3.36
CA ALA A 338 -16.59 14.71 2.69
C ALA A 338 -15.98 15.76 1.77
N VAL A 339 -14.72 16.12 2.01
CA VAL A 339 -13.91 16.96 1.12
C VAL A 339 -13.16 16.03 0.19
N LEU A 340 -13.57 15.98 -1.07
CA LEU A 340 -13.10 15.03 -2.05
C LEU A 340 -12.35 15.70 -3.18
N GLY A 341 -11.07 15.35 -3.35
CA GLY A 341 -10.30 15.69 -4.54
C GLY A 341 -10.55 14.71 -5.68
N ALA A 342 -10.18 15.09 -6.89
CA ALA A 342 -10.33 14.21 -8.06
C ALA A 342 -9.58 12.89 -7.86
N MET A 343 -10.16 11.80 -8.35
CA MET A 343 -9.49 10.51 -8.48
C MET A 343 -8.66 10.51 -9.77
N ALA A 344 -7.43 10.00 -9.71
CA ALA A 344 -6.52 9.90 -10.86
C ALA A 344 -6.38 8.46 -11.35
N GLU A 345 -5.90 8.30 -12.59
CA GLU A 345 -5.55 7.01 -13.21
C GLU A 345 -6.72 6.02 -13.28
N ILE A 346 -7.94 6.52 -13.51
CA ILE A 346 -9.18 5.74 -13.59
C ILE A 346 -9.65 5.66 -15.06
N PHE A 347 -10.06 4.47 -15.50
CA PHE A 347 -10.48 4.19 -16.88
C PHE A 347 -11.70 5.03 -17.31
N ASP A 348 -12.72 5.11 -16.47
CA ASP A 348 -13.93 5.93 -16.70
C ASP A 348 -14.11 6.91 -15.53
N SER A 349 -13.35 8.01 -15.60
CA SER A 349 -13.28 8.98 -14.52
C SER A 349 -14.64 9.62 -14.20
N GLU A 350 -15.42 10.02 -15.20
CA GLU A 350 -16.70 10.69 -14.98
C GLU A 350 -17.71 9.76 -14.31
N ALA A 351 -17.87 8.54 -14.81
CA ALA A 351 -18.79 7.57 -14.23
C ALA A 351 -18.37 7.16 -12.80
N ALA A 352 -17.07 6.99 -12.54
CA ALA A 352 -16.56 6.65 -11.20
C ALA A 352 -16.85 7.77 -10.18
N HIS A 353 -16.59 9.04 -10.55
CA HIS A 353 -16.89 10.17 -9.66
C HIS A 353 -18.40 10.30 -9.41
N ARG A 354 -19.22 10.05 -10.42
CA ARG A 354 -20.70 10.05 -10.28
C ARG A 354 -21.16 8.96 -9.31
N ARG A 355 -20.66 7.72 -9.42
CA ARG A 355 -21.00 6.64 -8.48
C ARG A 355 -20.64 6.98 -7.03
N VAL A 356 -19.49 7.63 -6.81
CA VAL A 356 -19.07 8.12 -5.51
C VAL A 356 -20.04 9.21 -4.99
N ALA A 357 -20.44 10.15 -5.85
CA ALA A 357 -21.39 11.20 -5.49
C ALA A 357 -22.78 10.63 -5.16
N ASP A 358 -23.28 9.68 -5.96
CA ASP A 358 -24.55 9.00 -5.74
C ASP A 358 -24.54 8.24 -4.41
N PHE A 359 -23.45 7.55 -4.09
CA PHE A 359 -23.27 6.88 -2.82
C PHE A 359 -23.31 7.86 -1.64
N ALA A 360 -22.58 8.96 -1.74
CA ALA A 360 -22.56 10.00 -0.70
C ALA A 360 -23.96 10.59 -0.48
N GLN A 361 -24.69 10.90 -1.56
CA GLN A 361 -26.06 11.42 -1.50
C GLN A 361 -27.01 10.41 -0.84
N ALA A 362 -26.96 9.15 -1.24
CA ALA A 362 -27.78 8.08 -0.66
C ALA A 362 -27.57 7.92 0.84
N ASN A 363 -26.35 8.18 1.33
CA ASN A 363 -25.97 8.08 2.75
C ASN A 363 -25.99 9.44 3.49
N LYS A 364 -26.58 10.49 2.89
CA LYS A 364 -26.71 11.82 3.49
C LYS A 364 -25.36 12.43 3.91
N ILE A 365 -24.35 12.25 3.08
CA ILE A 365 -23.01 12.84 3.22
C ILE A 365 -22.94 14.04 2.28
N THR A 366 -22.65 15.22 2.82
CA THR A 366 -22.46 16.43 2.00
C THR A 366 -21.08 16.41 1.38
N VAL A 367 -21.00 16.42 0.05
CA VAL A 367 -19.73 16.43 -0.68
C VAL A 367 -19.31 17.86 -1.01
N ILE A 368 -18.04 18.17 -0.70
CA ILE A 368 -17.31 19.35 -1.15
C ILE A 368 -16.27 18.88 -2.15
N GLY A 369 -16.40 19.27 -3.43
CA GLY A 369 -15.42 18.97 -4.48
C GLY A 369 -14.20 19.90 -4.37
N LEU A 370 -13.07 19.39 -3.89
CA LEU A 370 -11.84 20.19 -3.76
C LEU A 370 -11.16 20.34 -5.13
N GLU A 371 -11.19 21.55 -5.66
CA GLU A 371 -10.62 21.92 -6.96
C GLU A 371 -11.16 21.05 -8.11
N THR A 372 -12.37 20.47 -7.97
CA THR A 372 -13.02 19.61 -8.95
C THR A 372 -14.55 19.71 -8.88
N ASP A 373 -15.23 19.64 -10.03
CA ASP A 373 -16.68 19.59 -10.16
C ASP A 373 -17.20 18.19 -10.57
N LEU A 374 -16.32 17.21 -10.62
CA LEU A 374 -16.63 15.85 -11.08
C LEU A 374 -17.66 15.11 -10.21
N TYR A 375 -17.90 15.56 -8.99
CA TYR A 375 -18.93 15.03 -8.09
C TYR A 375 -20.29 15.70 -8.25
N GLY A 376 -20.46 16.59 -9.26
CA GLY A 376 -21.71 17.33 -9.48
C GLY A 376 -21.93 18.49 -8.51
N THR A 377 -20.93 18.88 -7.74
CA THR A 377 -20.90 20.06 -6.88
C THR A 377 -19.93 21.09 -7.47
N PRO A 378 -20.11 22.40 -7.22
CA PRO A 378 -19.13 23.40 -7.63
C PRO A 378 -17.75 23.08 -7.06
N ALA A 379 -16.70 23.28 -7.87
CA ALA A 379 -15.33 23.17 -7.42
C ALA A 379 -15.02 24.26 -6.39
N MET A 380 -14.44 23.90 -5.25
CA MET A 380 -14.07 24.81 -4.17
C MET A 380 -12.56 24.80 -3.96
N SER A 381 -11.99 25.95 -3.68
CA SER A 381 -10.62 26.08 -3.17
C SER A 381 -10.54 25.56 -1.72
N VAL A 382 -9.32 25.39 -1.18
CA VAL A 382 -9.12 25.04 0.24
C VAL A 382 -9.82 26.06 1.15
N GLU A 383 -9.65 27.36 0.89
CA GLU A 383 -10.24 28.42 1.70
C GLU A 383 -11.78 28.38 1.70
N GLU A 384 -12.40 28.14 0.54
CA GLU A 384 -13.85 28.00 0.42
C GLU A 384 -14.37 26.76 1.14
N ALA A 385 -13.68 25.62 0.99
CA ALA A 385 -14.03 24.39 1.70
C ALA A 385 -13.98 24.57 3.22
N LEU A 386 -12.96 25.25 3.75
CA LEU A 386 -12.84 25.55 5.17
C LEU A 386 -13.98 26.48 5.67
N LYS A 387 -14.36 27.50 4.88
CA LYS A 387 -15.50 28.37 5.20
C LYS A 387 -16.81 27.60 5.25
N GLU A 388 -17.01 26.68 4.31
CA GLU A 388 -18.20 25.83 4.24
C GLU A 388 -18.28 24.90 5.47
N LEU A 389 -17.18 24.26 5.83
CA LEU A 389 -17.10 23.43 7.05
C LEU A 389 -17.34 24.26 8.32
N ALA A 390 -16.77 25.47 8.41
CA ALA A 390 -16.97 26.35 9.54
C ALA A 390 -18.42 26.86 9.64
N PHE A 391 -19.11 27.05 8.53
CA PHE A 391 -20.50 27.48 8.50
C PHE A 391 -21.47 26.39 8.94
N HIS A 392 -21.25 25.15 8.48
CA HIS A 392 -22.16 24.03 8.74
C HIS A 392 -21.89 23.27 10.05
N HIS A 393 -20.72 23.44 10.65
CA HIS A 393 -20.31 22.75 11.89
C HIS A 393 -20.58 21.24 11.86
N PRO A 394 -20.04 20.48 10.88
CA PRO A 394 -20.29 19.03 10.82
C PRO A 394 -19.70 18.31 12.03
N HIS A 395 -20.27 17.13 12.37
CA HIS A 395 -19.71 16.28 13.43
C HIS A 395 -18.47 15.52 12.96
N VAL A 396 -18.44 15.20 11.66
CA VAL A 396 -17.33 14.48 11.05
C VAL A 396 -17.09 14.96 9.62
N VAL A 397 -15.83 14.98 9.22
CA VAL A 397 -15.41 15.20 7.83
C VAL A 397 -14.42 14.12 7.39
N LEU A 398 -14.68 13.51 6.22
CA LEU A 398 -13.70 12.71 5.50
C LEU A 398 -12.90 13.63 4.58
N VAL A 399 -11.58 13.52 4.56
CA VAL A 399 -10.72 14.21 3.59
C VAL A 399 -10.01 13.16 2.74
N LYS A 400 -10.32 13.11 1.42
CA LYS A 400 -9.75 12.10 0.54
C LYS A 400 -9.62 12.61 -0.89
N GLY A 401 -8.51 12.22 -1.56
CA GLY A 401 -8.27 12.53 -2.97
C GLY A 401 -7.04 11.79 -3.49
N SER A 402 -6.83 11.85 -4.80
CA SER A 402 -5.60 11.31 -5.39
C SER A 402 -4.38 12.14 -4.95
N ARG A 403 -3.19 11.56 -5.09
CA ARG A 403 -1.95 12.26 -4.72
C ARG A 403 -1.76 13.60 -5.43
N SER A 404 -2.27 13.72 -6.66
CA SER A 404 -2.23 14.98 -7.43
C SER A 404 -3.18 16.06 -6.89
N SER A 405 -4.26 15.67 -6.22
CA SER A 405 -5.25 16.61 -5.65
C SER A 405 -4.76 17.29 -4.37
N LYS A 406 -3.73 16.75 -3.71
CA LYS A 406 -3.10 17.32 -2.50
C LYS A 406 -4.11 17.70 -1.42
N THR A 407 -5.06 16.83 -1.15
CA THR A 407 -6.14 17.06 -0.18
C THR A 407 -5.66 17.18 1.25
N GLU A 408 -4.44 16.69 1.56
CA GLU A 408 -3.77 16.88 2.85
C GLU A 408 -3.67 18.36 3.27
N ARG A 409 -3.72 19.31 2.32
CA ARG A 409 -3.76 20.77 2.63
C ARG A 409 -4.96 21.15 3.49
N VAL A 410 -6.11 20.52 3.24
CA VAL A 410 -7.33 20.78 4.05
C VAL A 410 -7.13 20.25 5.47
N VAL A 411 -6.53 19.06 5.61
CA VAL A 411 -6.23 18.49 6.93
C VAL A 411 -5.30 19.40 7.73
N HIS A 412 -4.21 19.89 7.10
CA HIS A 412 -3.23 20.76 7.76
C HIS A 412 -3.82 22.09 8.24
N GLU A 413 -4.83 22.61 7.55
CA GLU A 413 -5.50 23.86 7.96
C GLU A 413 -6.59 23.65 9.03
N LEU A 414 -7.07 22.42 9.20
CA LEU A 414 -8.09 22.09 10.19
C LEU A 414 -7.50 21.76 11.57
N ILE A 415 -6.27 21.25 11.64
CA ILE A 415 -5.57 20.83 12.87
C ILE A 415 -4.60 21.92 13.35
#